data_65643e717529708177b702a78ee51c44
#
_entry.id   65643e717529708177b702a78ee51c44
#
_cell.length_a   1.000
_cell.length_b   1.000
_cell.length_c   1.000
_cell.angle_alpha   90.00
_cell.angle_beta   90.00
_cell.angle_gamma   90.00
#
_symmetry.space_group_name_H-M   'P 1'
#
loop_
_entity.id
_entity.type
_entity.pdbx_description
1 polymer ?
#
loop_
_entity_poly.entity_id
_entity_poly.type
_entity_poly.pdbx_seq_one_letter_code
_entity_poly.pdbx_strand_id
1 'polypeptide(L)'
;MNKTGKKDFDGWIELKKQIHYRGPFRTIKEGEIWWCKIGENVGREICGKGKDFLRPVLIVYKLSKYDFIGIPLTSQKHVGSWYVEFIFKNKIEYAVLVQLENISVHRLHYKMGEVPSSDLDTVLSRLCQLFKQKISSSYRARTGGYPRKSNCIISYS
;
A
#
# COMPACT_ATOMS: atom_id res chain seq x y z
N MET A 1 0.31 9.60 -19.02
CA MET A 1 -0.93 10.40 -18.90
C MET A 1 -1.46 10.65 -20.29
N ASN A 2 -2.65 10.17 -20.61
CA ASN A 2 -3.34 10.60 -21.83
C ASN A 2 -3.52 12.12 -21.75
N LYS A 3 -3.22 12.82 -22.85
CA LYS A 3 -3.28 14.29 -22.95
C LYS A 3 -4.66 14.91 -22.61
N THR A 4 -5.68 14.10 -22.40
CA THR A 4 -7.06 14.54 -22.13
C THR A 4 -7.47 14.47 -20.65
N GLY A 5 -6.61 14.00 -19.74
CA GLY A 5 -6.98 13.81 -18.34
C GLY A 5 -8.07 12.74 -18.09
N LYS A 6 -8.59 12.10 -19.13
CA LYS A 6 -9.64 11.08 -19.04
C LYS A 6 -9.03 9.74 -18.61
N LYS A 7 -9.63 9.11 -17.60
CA LYS A 7 -9.25 7.77 -17.13
C LYS A 7 -9.69 6.71 -18.14
N ASP A 8 -8.83 5.70 -18.35
CA ASP A 8 -9.09 4.59 -19.27
C ASP A 8 -9.69 3.39 -18.52
N PHE A 9 -10.94 3.52 -18.10
CA PHE A 9 -11.64 2.45 -17.39
C PHE A 9 -11.87 1.23 -18.28
N ASP A 10 -12.14 1.40 -19.57
CA ASP A 10 -12.41 0.30 -20.49
C ASP A 10 -11.17 -0.56 -20.70
N GLY A 11 -10.02 0.06 -20.98
CA GLY A 11 -8.73 -0.65 -21.05
C GLY A 11 -8.38 -1.36 -19.76
N TRP A 12 -8.69 -0.74 -18.60
CA TRP A 12 -8.49 -1.38 -17.31
C TRP A 12 -9.39 -2.60 -17.12
N ILE A 13 -10.68 -2.52 -17.49
CA ILE A 13 -11.60 -3.65 -17.37
C ILE A 13 -11.12 -4.85 -18.17
N GLU A 14 -10.65 -4.64 -19.41
CA GLU A 14 -10.13 -5.72 -20.25
C GLU A 14 -8.87 -6.36 -19.65
N LEU A 15 -7.93 -5.54 -19.15
CA LEU A 15 -6.75 -6.06 -18.49
C LEU A 15 -7.09 -6.80 -17.19
N LYS A 16 -8.06 -6.30 -16.42
CA LYS A 16 -8.53 -6.93 -15.17
C LYS A 16 -9.08 -8.34 -15.41
N LYS A 17 -9.85 -8.55 -16.49
CA LYS A 17 -10.32 -9.88 -16.91
C LYS A 17 -9.15 -10.81 -17.19
N GLN A 18 -8.15 -10.34 -17.96
CA GLN A 18 -6.95 -11.13 -18.26
C GLN A 18 -6.17 -11.51 -16.99
N ILE A 19 -6.01 -10.57 -16.05
CA ILE A 19 -5.37 -10.82 -14.75
C ILE A 19 -6.12 -11.92 -13.99
N HIS A 20 -7.45 -11.84 -13.94
CA HIS A 20 -8.27 -12.81 -13.21
C HIS A 20 -8.11 -14.23 -13.75
N TYR A 21 -8.19 -14.42 -15.06
CA TYR A 21 -8.18 -15.74 -15.67
C TYR A 21 -6.79 -16.29 -16.00
N ARG A 22 -5.78 -15.44 -16.19
CA ARG A 22 -4.45 -15.81 -16.70
C ARG A 22 -3.30 -15.17 -15.92
N GLY A 23 -3.57 -14.51 -14.81
CA GLY A 23 -2.53 -13.87 -14.00
C GLY A 23 -1.53 -14.89 -13.45
N PRO A 24 -0.21 -14.60 -13.49
CA PRO A 24 0.80 -15.51 -12.98
C PRO A 24 0.67 -15.67 -11.46
N PHE A 25 0.93 -16.87 -10.97
CA PHE A 25 1.13 -17.08 -9.54
C PHE A 25 2.55 -16.66 -9.15
N ARG A 26 2.69 -15.86 -8.09
CA ARG A 26 3.98 -15.35 -7.59
C ARG A 26 4.13 -15.71 -6.12
N THR A 27 5.32 -16.20 -5.75
CA THR A 27 5.71 -16.31 -4.34
C THR A 27 6.21 -14.96 -3.87
N ILE A 28 5.74 -14.53 -2.70
CA ILE A 28 6.01 -13.20 -2.14
C ILE A 28 6.53 -13.30 -0.71
N LYS A 29 7.25 -12.23 -0.29
CA LYS A 29 7.67 -11.98 1.10
C LYS A 29 7.34 -10.55 1.50
N GLU A 30 7.19 -10.32 2.78
CA GLU A 30 7.07 -8.99 3.37
C GLU A 30 8.35 -8.19 3.14
N GLY A 31 8.24 -6.89 2.93
CA GLY A 31 9.36 -6.01 2.57
C GLY A 31 9.69 -5.98 1.09
N GLU A 32 9.14 -6.87 0.27
CA GLU A 32 9.35 -6.81 -1.17
C GLU A 32 8.59 -5.64 -1.81
N ILE A 33 9.23 -5.01 -2.81
CA ILE A 33 8.60 -4.02 -3.69
C ILE A 33 8.40 -4.65 -5.06
N TRP A 34 7.16 -4.59 -5.54
CA TRP A 34 6.76 -5.10 -6.84
C TRP A 34 6.07 -4.04 -7.69
N TRP A 35 6.33 -4.05 -9.00
CA TRP A 35 5.41 -3.43 -9.94
C TRP A 35 4.12 -4.21 -9.94
N CYS A 36 3.01 -3.53 -9.65
CA CYS A 36 1.69 -4.12 -9.50
C CYS A 36 0.69 -3.44 -10.43
N LYS A 37 -0.18 -4.21 -11.05
CA LYS A 37 -1.29 -3.71 -11.88
C LYS A 37 -2.41 -3.23 -10.98
N ILE A 38 -2.33 -1.95 -10.56
CA ILE A 38 -3.30 -1.33 -9.65
C ILE A 38 -4.59 -0.95 -10.38
N GLY A 39 -4.47 -0.48 -11.61
CA GLY A 39 -5.62 -0.11 -12.43
C GLY A 39 -5.95 1.37 -12.41
N GLU A 40 -7.11 1.67 -12.96
CA GLU A 40 -7.78 2.96 -12.83
C GLU A 40 -8.79 2.89 -11.68
N ASN A 41 -8.75 3.87 -10.79
CA ASN A 41 -9.57 3.95 -9.60
C ASN A 41 -10.36 5.27 -9.55
N VAL A 42 -11.31 5.40 -8.64
CA VAL A 42 -12.24 6.54 -8.59
C VAL A 42 -11.62 7.71 -7.81
N GLY A 43 -11.91 8.93 -8.25
CA GLY A 43 -11.55 10.15 -7.52
C GLY A 43 -10.06 10.28 -7.24
N ARG A 44 -9.69 10.36 -5.95
CA ARG A 44 -8.31 10.51 -5.47
C ARG A 44 -7.61 9.20 -5.13
N GLU A 45 -8.26 8.07 -5.34
CA GLU A 45 -7.61 6.78 -5.20
C GLU A 45 -6.42 6.68 -6.16
N ILE A 46 -5.37 6.03 -5.67
CA ILE A 46 -4.14 5.94 -6.45
C ILE A 46 -4.35 5.05 -7.67
N CYS A 47 -3.93 5.50 -8.84
CA CYS A 47 -4.05 4.76 -10.09
C CYS A 47 -2.69 4.24 -10.53
N GLY A 48 -2.70 3.19 -11.34
CA GLY A 48 -1.55 2.74 -12.09
C GLY A 48 -1.16 3.75 -13.17
N LYS A 49 0.01 3.57 -13.77
CA LYS A 49 0.54 4.43 -14.83
C LYS A 49 0.77 3.62 -16.12
N GLY A 50 0.67 4.33 -17.25
CA GLY A 50 0.88 3.74 -18.56
C GLY A 50 -0.23 2.76 -18.97
N LYS A 51 -0.05 2.11 -20.12
CA LYS A 51 -1.02 1.17 -20.70
C LYS A 51 -1.24 -0.11 -19.88
N ASP A 52 -0.30 -0.46 -19.01
CA ASP A 52 -0.36 -1.64 -18.16
C ASP A 52 -0.84 -1.31 -16.73
N PHE A 53 -1.22 -0.05 -16.46
CA PHE A 53 -1.74 0.42 -15.19
C PHE A 53 -0.85 0.04 -13.98
N LEU A 54 0.47 0.16 -14.15
CA LEU A 54 1.47 -0.28 -13.20
C LEU A 54 1.78 0.78 -12.14
N ARG A 55 2.02 0.31 -10.91
CA ARG A 55 2.55 1.10 -9.81
C ARG A 55 3.43 0.25 -8.90
N PRO A 56 4.51 0.81 -8.34
CA PRO A 56 5.26 0.12 -7.29
C PRO A 56 4.41 -0.03 -6.04
N VAL A 57 4.45 -1.22 -5.44
CA VAL A 57 3.74 -1.56 -4.20
C VAL A 57 4.72 -2.25 -3.25
N LEU A 58 4.77 -1.77 -2.01
CA LEU A 58 5.47 -2.42 -0.90
C LEU A 58 4.54 -3.44 -0.26
N ILE A 59 4.97 -4.70 -0.17
CA ILE A 59 4.27 -5.76 0.55
C ILE A 59 4.55 -5.58 2.04
N VAL A 60 3.52 -5.26 2.82
CA VAL A 60 3.65 -5.04 4.26
C VAL A 60 3.17 -6.21 5.10
N TYR A 61 2.29 -7.04 4.56
CA TYR A 61 1.83 -8.26 5.24
C TYR A 61 1.36 -9.31 4.23
N LYS A 62 1.84 -10.54 4.38
CA LYS A 62 1.44 -11.69 3.57
C LYS A 62 0.25 -12.38 4.22
N LEU A 63 -0.94 -12.26 3.65
CA LEU A 63 -2.15 -12.90 4.16
C LEU A 63 -2.19 -14.40 3.85
N SER A 64 -1.87 -14.75 2.61
CA SER A 64 -1.87 -16.13 2.14
C SER A 64 -0.91 -16.33 0.96
N LYS A 65 -0.99 -17.48 0.29
CA LYS A 65 -0.30 -17.67 -0.99
C LYS A 65 -0.96 -16.92 -2.17
N TYR A 66 -2.18 -16.41 -1.99
CA TYR A 66 -2.98 -15.79 -3.05
C TYR A 66 -3.06 -14.27 -2.95
N ASP A 67 -2.86 -13.71 -1.75
CA ASP A 67 -3.09 -12.30 -1.47
C ASP A 67 -2.20 -11.74 -0.35
N PHE A 68 -2.07 -10.44 -0.33
CA PHE A 68 -1.26 -9.69 0.62
C PHE A 68 -1.83 -8.29 0.86
N ILE A 69 -1.45 -7.69 1.96
CA ILE A 69 -1.65 -6.26 2.20
C ILE A 69 -0.47 -5.50 1.61
N GLY A 70 -0.77 -4.56 0.70
CA GLY A 70 0.21 -3.73 0.03
C GLY A 70 -0.03 -2.24 0.23
N ILE A 71 1.05 -1.47 0.18
CA ILE A 71 1.03 -0.01 0.21
C ILE A 71 1.63 0.50 -1.10
N PRO A 72 0.87 1.24 -1.91
CA PRO A 72 1.40 1.83 -3.14
C PRO A 72 2.45 2.90 -2.84
N LEU A 73 3.46 2.98 -3.71
CA LEU A 73 4.55 3.93 -3.62
C LEU A 73 4.43 5.04 -4.65
N THR A 74 5.07 6.16 -4.36
CA THR A 74 5.23 7.29 -5.28
C THR A 74 6.60 7.94 -5.10
N SER A 75 7.21 8.34 -6.22
CA SER A 75 8.44 9.13 -6.23
C SER A 75 8.20 10.65 -6.15
N GLN A 76 6.93 11.07 -6.17
CA GLN A 76 6.59 12.48 -5.99
C GLN A 76 6.71 12.85 -4.52
N LYS A 77 7.36 13.97 -4.23
CA LYS A 77 7.50 14.47 -2.85
C LYS A 77 6.13 14.80 -2.27
N HIS A 78 5.87 14.21 -1.10
CA HIS A 78 4.69 14.48 -0.30
C HIS A 78 5.08 14.79 1.14
N VAL A 79 4.34 15.71 1.76
CA VAL A 79 4.53 16.08 3.17
C VAL A 79 3.25 15.75 3.94
N GLY A 80 3.39 15.17 5.12
CA GLY A 80 2.27 14.88 6.01
C GLY A 80 2.32 13.48 6.61
N SER A 81 1.48 13.24 7.62
CA SER A 81 1.45 11.99 8.39
C SER A 81 1.02 10.75 7.60
N TRP A 82 0.50 10.94 6.38
CA TRP A 82 -0.01 9.88 5.52
C TRP A 82 1.04 9.25 4.62
N TYR A 83 2.28 9.77 4.70
CA TYR A 83 3.40 9.34 3.88
C TYR A 83 4.58 8.94 4.75
N VAL A 84 5.30 7.92 4.34
CA VAL A 84 6.61 7.55 4.90
C VAL A 84 7.64 7.61 3.79
N GLU A 85 8.64 8.47 3.98
CA GLU A 85 9.78 8.58 3.10
C GLU A 85 10.82 7.52 3.45
N PHE A 86 11.39 6.88 2.45
CA PHE A 86 12.53 5.98 2.57
C PHE A 86 13.38 5.98 1.30
N ILE A 87 14.59 5.44 1.37
CA ILE A 87 15.49 5.35 0.22
C ILE A 87 15.44 3.94 -0.35
N PHE A 88 15.11 3.82 -1.63
CA PHE A 88 15.14 2.57 -2.35
C PHE A 88 15.96 2.71 -3.62
N LYS A 89 17.05 1.90 -3.77
CA LYS A 89 17.96 1.94 -4.91
C LYS A 89 18.47 3.36 -5.24
N ASN A 90 18.93 4.06 -4.21
CA ASN A 90 19.43 5.45 -4.29
C ASN A 90 18.39 6.49 -4.76
N LYS A 91 17.10 6.18 -4.64
CA LYS A 91 16.01 7.12 -4.93
C LYS A 91 15.11 7.26 -3.72
N ILE A 92 14.58 8.45 -3.54
CA ILE A 92 13.56 8.72 -2.52
C ILE A 92 12.23 8.21 -3.03
N GLU A 93 11.58 7.37 -2.22
CA GLU A 93 10.24 6.85 -2.45
C GLU A 93 9.36 7.17 -1.24
N TYR A 94 8.07 7.31 -1.45
CA TYR A 94 7.08 7.58 -0.41
C TYR A 94 6.03 6.48 -0.38
N ALA A 95 5.89 5.81 0.76
CA ALA A 95 4.77 4.88 1.00
C ALA A 95 3.50 5.67 1.32
N VAL A 96 2.42 5.45 0.56
CA VAL A 96 1.15 6.17 0.71
C VAL A 96 0.24 5.39 1.66
N LEU A 97 0.39 5.60 2.98
CA LEU A 97 -0.21 4.77 4.03
C LEU A 97 -1.73 4.67 3.94
N VAL A 98 -2.40 5.75 3.54
CA VAL A 98 -3.88 5.80 3.45
C VAL A 98 -4.46 5.07 2.24
N GLN A 99 -3.60 4.56 1.36
CA GLN A 99 -3.95 3.77 0.19
C GLN A 99 -3.59 2.28 0.37
N LEU A 100 -3.42 1.84 1.62
CA LEU A 100 -3.23 0.43 1.97
C LEU A 100 -4.42 -0.39 1.51
N GLU A 101 -4.15 -1.50 0.80
CA GLU A 101 -5.21 -2.35 0.25
C GLU A 101 -4.82 -3.84 0.22
N ASN A 102 -5.82 -4.71 0.17
CA ASN A 102 -5.64 -6.13 -0.11
C ASN A 102 -5.48 -6.35 -1.61
N ILE A 103 -4.38 -7.01 -2.00
CA ILE A 103 -4.00 -7.19 -3.40
C ILE A 103 -3.76 -8.68 -3.69
N SER A 104 -4.36 -9.17 -4.79
CA SER A 104 -4.09 -10.51 -5.28
C SER A 104 -2.67 -10.61 -5.90
N VAL A 105 -1.98 -11.72 -5.65
CA VAL A 105 -0.65 -11.99 -6.24
C VAL A 105 -0.68 -12.04 -7.78
N HIS A 106 -1.84 -12.28 -8.39
CA HIS A 106 -2.02 -12.24 -9.84
C HIS A 106 -1.81 -10.86 -10.46
N ARG A 107 -1.90 -9.78 -9.65
CA ARG A 107 -1.63 -8.41 -10.09
C ARG A 107 -0.14 -8.07 -10.16
N LEU A 108 0.73 -8.92 -9.59
CA LEU A 108 2.17 -8.70 -9.57
C LEU A 108 2.78 -8.89 -10.96
N HIS A 109 3.53 -7.89 -11.41
CA HIS A 109 4.20 -7.90 -12.70
C HIS A 109 5.64 -8.39 -12.55
N TYR A 110 6.53 -7.60 -11.94
CA TYR A 110 7.89 -8.03 -11.62
C TYR A 110 8.39 -7.41 -10.32
N LYS A 111 9.29 -8.14 -9.64
CA LYS A 111 9.92 -7.70 -8.39
C LYS A 111 10.96 -6.62 -8.68
N MET A 112 10.88 -5.53 -7.94
CA MET A 112 11.88 -4.44 -7.99
C MET A 112 13.03 -4.69 -7.02
N GLY A 113 12.78 -5.28 -5.86
CA GLY A 113 13.74 -5.54 -4.80
C GLY A 113 13.07 -5.69 -3.45
N GLU A 114 13.85 -5.51 -2.39
CA GLU A 114 13.38 -5.56 -1.00
C GLU A 114 13.87 -4.31 -0.25
N VAL A 115 13.08 -3.82 0.71
CA VAL A 115 13.51 -2.79 1.64
C VAL A 115 14.20 -3.44 2.84
N PRO A 116 15.13 -2.75 3.52
CA PRO A 116 15.64 -3.17 4.82
C PRO A 116 14.50 -3.36 5.82
N SER A 117 14.64 -4.30 6.76
CA SER A 117 13.63 -4.53 7.81
C SER A 117 13.33 -3.27 8.63
N SER A 118 14.34 -2.43 8.88
CA SER A 118 14.18 -1.15 9.57
C SER A 118 13.22 -0.19 8.87
N ASP A 119 13.21 -0.17 7.53
CA ASP A 119 12.32 0.68 6.75
C ASP A 119 10.89 0.12 6.76
N LEU A 120 10.75 -1.21 6.66
CA LEU A 120 9.46 -1.88 6.82
C LEU A 120 8.86 -1.60 8.21
N ASP A 121 9.66 -1.74 9.28
CA ASP A 121 9.24 -1.47 10.65
C ASP A 121 8.81 0.00 10.83
N THR A 122 9.52 0.92 10.18
CA THR A 122 9.16 2.35 10.17
C THR A 122 7.79 2.57 9.52
N VAL A 123 7.55 1.96 8.37
CA VAL A 123 6.26 2.04 7.66
C VAL A 123 5.13 1.47 8.52
N LEU A 124 5.31 0.28 9.10
CA LEU A 124 4.32 -0.38 9.95
C LEU A 124 4.04 0.41 11.23
N SER A 125 5.07 0.93 11.90
CA SER A 125 4.94 1.76 13.10
C SER A 125 4.15 3.03 12.80
N ARG A 126 4.41 3.66 11.66
CA ARG A 126 3.69 4.88 11.24
C ARG A 126 2.23 4.59 10.92
N LEU A 127 1.95 3.46 10.27
CA LEU A 127 0.60 3.00 10.00
C LEU A 127 -0.19 2.78 11.29
N CYS A 128 0.41 2.10 12.29
CA CYS A 128 -0.19 1.90 13.60
C CYS A 128 -0.48 3.24 14.31
N GLN A 129 0.42 4.22 14.22
CA GLN A 129 0.23 5.55 14.81
C GLN A 129 -0.98 6.28 14.20
N LEU A 130 -1.20 6.19 12.89
CA LEU A 130 -2.36 6.79 12.22
C LEU A 130 -3.68 6.29 12.81
N PHE A 131 -3.80 4.99 13.03
CA PHE A 131 -5.02 4.41 13.60
C PHE A 131 -5.17 4.73 15.09
N LYS A 132 -4.10 4.68 15.88
CA LYS A 132 -4.11 5.02 17.31
C LYS A 132 -4.55 6.46 17.57
N GLN A 133 -4.08 7.42 16.79
CA GLN A 133 -4.48 8.84 16.93
C GLN A 133 -5.99 9.01 16.74
N LYS A 134 -6.59 8.30 15.79
CA LYS A 134 -8.02 8.39 15.53
C LYS A 134 -8.87 7.71 16.61
N ILE A 135 -8.40 6.58 17.14
CA ILE A 135 -9.07 5.86 18.24
C ILE A 135 -9.09 6.74 19.51
N SER A 136 -7.96 7.36 19.87
CA SER A 136 -7.88 8.21 21.07
C SER A 136 -8.74 9.47 20.96
N SER A 137 -8.86 10.08 19.78
CA SER A 137 -9.71 11.25 19.57
C SER A 137 -11.20 10.93 19.62
N SER A 138 -11.62 9.82 19.01
CA SER A 138 -13.02 9.37 19.02
C SER A 138 -13.47 8.84 20.39
N TYR A 139 -12.56 8.23 21.15
CA TYR A 139 -12.85 7.78 22.52
C TYR A 139 -13.01 8.97 23.48
N ARG A 140 -12.16 9.98 23.40
CA ARG A 140 -12.30 11.23 24.18
C ARG A 140 -13.62 11.95 23.92
N ALA A 141 -14.07 11.97 22.66
CA ALA A 141 -15.34 12.61 22.29
C ALA A 141 -16.58 11.89 22.82
N ARG A 142 -16.50 10.56 23.05
CA ARG A 142 -17.64 9.76 23.51
C ARG A 142 -17.72 9.58 25.02
N THR A 143 -16.62 9.60 25.74
CA THR A 143 -16.57 9.16 27.15
C THR A 143 -16.37 10.28 28.15
N GLY A 144 -16.08 11.53 27.75
CA GLY A 144 -15.91 12.66 28.66
C GLY A 144 -14.93 12.46 29.84
N GLY A 145 -14.17 11.36 29.84
CA GLY A 145 -13.36 11.02 31.01
C GLY A 145 -12.28 9.95 30.70
N TYR A 146 -11.19 10.10 31.38
CA TYR A 146 -9.93 9.38 31.53
C TYR A 146 -9.71 8.07 30.78
N PRO A 147 -8.63 7.97 29.97
CA PRO A 147 -8.21 6.71 29.35
C PRO A 147 -7.58 5.79 30.40
N ARG A 148 -8.14 4.61 30.61
CA ARG A 148 -7.38 3.51 31.24
C ARG A 148 -6.17 3.20 30.36
N LYS A 149 -4.97 3.20 30.93
CA LYS A 149 -3.75 2.71 30.29
C LYS A 149 -3.93 1.21 30.00
N SER A 150 -4.32 0.85 28.80
CA SER A 150 -4.23 -0.53 28.33
C SER A 150 -2.81 -0.75 27.83
N ASN A 151 -2.03 -1.49 28.61
CA ASN A 151 -0.77 -2.07 28.16
C ASN A 151 -1.09 -3.08 27.06
N CYS A 152 -0.93 -2.71 25.80
CA CYS A 152 -0.84 -3.67 24.71
C CYS A 152 0.54 -4.31 24.75
N ILE A 153 0.65 -5.41 25.50
CA ILE A 153 1.80 -6.32 25.39
C ILE A 153 1.52 -7.18 24.14
N ILE A 154 2.21 -6.87 23.07
CA ILE A 154 2.30 -7.79 21.93
C ILE A 154 3.39 -8.79 22.29
N SER A 155 3.00 -9.96 22.82
CA SER A 155 3.89 -11.10 22.95
C SER A 155 3.97 -11.82 21.60
N TYR A 156 5.14 -11.76 21.01
CA TYR A 156 5.48 -12.65 19.89
C TYR A 156 5.81 -14.04 20.48
N SER A 157 5.00 -15.02 20.13
CA SER A 157 5.31 -16.45 20.25
C SER A 157 5.56 -17.01 18.86
#